data_4b10b9aea7b76d749d64cccf28d97ca3
#
_entry.id   4b10b9aea7b76d749d64cccf28d97ca3
#
_cell.length_a   1.000
_cell.length_b   1.000
_cell.length_c   1.000
_cell.angle_alpha   90.00
_cell.angle_beta   90.00
_cell.angle_gamma   90.00
#
_symmetry.space_group_name_H-M   'P 1'
#
loop_
_entity.id
_entity.type
_entity.pdbx_description
1 polymer ?
#
loop_
_entity_poly.entity_id
_entity_poly.type
_entity_poly.pdbx_seq_one_letter_code
_entity_poly.pdbx_strand_id
1 'polypeptide(L)'
;YLNRGASYLFLGDTLKAISDYNKAIKLDRFDPEGYVRRGRLYAAQKKYDLAMEDMDRAIELDTANTFAYFNRALMYYEQEKYPETMRDLNKVLEYEPGNALTLYNRGLIHAQLGAYEDALQDLDRVLNINPGNVLAYFNRASIFVELKQFQNAVEDYDKAIELYPDFAKAYMNRSYVKNLLGRNKEARKAYDIAQRKVAEYRAKNVTDAGSFADTTKKYSSLISLDAEFAKKDFNDELLQHRDIDIRLRSLYK
;
A
#
# COMPACT_ATOMS: atom_id res chain seq x y z
N TYR A 1 -23.71 15.89 3.66
CA TYR A 1 -23.49 15.26 2.35
C TYR A 1 -22.23 14.41 2.34
N LEU A 2 -21.08 14.84 2.87
CA LEU A 2 -19.84 14.05 2.87
C LEU A 2 -20.01 12.66 3.51
N ASN A 3 -20.61 12.61 4.69
CA ASN A 3 -20.84 11.35 5.40
C ASN A 3 -21.86 10.45 4.69
N ARG A 4 -22.93 11.05 4.10
CA ARG A 4 -23.92 10.29 3.33
C ARG A 4 -23.31 9.75 2.04
N GLY A 5 -22.48 10.53 1.36
CA GLY A 5 -21.72 10.07 0.20
C GLY A 5 -20.81 8.87 0.55
N ALA A 6 -20.13 8.92 1.70
CA ALA A 6 -19.34 7.79 2.19
C ALA A 6 -20.20 6.54 2.47
N SER A 7 -21.40 6.73 3.03
CA SER A 7 -22.35 5.62 3.24
C SER A 7 -22.83 5.01 1.91
N TYR A 8 -23.11 5.83 0.90
CA TYR A 8 -23.44 5.33 -0.44
C TYR A 8 -22.27 4.54 -1.06
N LEU A 9 -21.05 5.00 -0.87
CA LEU A 9 -19.88 4.28 -1.35
C LEU A 9 -19.75 2.90 -0.67
N PHE A 10 -19.96 2.84 0.64
CA PHE A 10 -19.98 1.58 1.39
C PHE A 10 -21.04 0.60 0.87
N LEU A 11 -22.19 1.12 0.45
CA LEU A 11 -23.28 0.35 -0.17
C LEU A 11 -23.04 0.04 -1.67
N GLY A 12 -21.91 0.46 -2.24
CA GLY A 12 -21.59 0.26 -3.66
C GLY A 12 -22.25 1.26 -4.62
N ASP A 13 -23.02 2.25 -4.11
CA ASP A 13 -23.71 3.24 -4.93
C ASP A 13 -22.79 4.45 -5.21
N THR A 14 -21.84 4.25 -6.09
CA THR A 14 -20.85 5.26 -6.46
C THR A 14 -21.48 6.51 -7.09
N LEU A 15 -22.59 6.37 -7.84
CA LEU A 15 -23.25 7.50 -8.48
C LEU A 15 -23.88 8.45 -7.45
N LYS A 16 -24.55 7.90 -6.43
CA LYS A 16 -25.09 8.71 -5.34
C LYS A 16 -23.98 9.32 -4.50
N ALA A 17 -22.87 8.61 -4.28
CA ALA A 17 -21.72 9.14 -3.57
C ALA A 17 -21.15 10.38 -4.28
N ILE A 18 -20.91 10.30 -5.60
CA ILE A 18 -20.45 11.46 -6.42
C ILE A 18 -21.46 12.61 -6.38
N SER A 19 -22.76 12.30 -6.48
CA SER A 19 -23.81 13.34 -6.40
C SER A 19 -23.78 14.08 -5.07
N ASP A 20 -23.55 13.38 -3.97
CA ASP A 20 -23.46 13.99 -2.65
C ASP A 20 -22.16 14.77 -2.44
N TYR A 21 -21.03 14.31 -2.96
CA TYR A 21 -19.78 15.09 -2.95
C TYR A 21 -19.90 16.37 -3.80
N ASN A 22 -20.57 16.30 -4.96
CA ASN A 22 -20.89 17.50 -5.74
C ASN A 22 -21.73 18.50 -4.95
N LYS A 23 -22.71 18.04 -4.18
CA LYS A 23 -23.53 18.92 -3.30
C LYS A 23 -22.71 19.50 -2.16
N ALA A 24 -21.82 18.71 -1.55
CA ALA A 24 -20.92 19.20 -0.52
C ALA A 24 -20.03 20.33 -1.05
N ILE A 25 -19.37 20.13 -2.19
CA ILE A 25 -18.54 21.13 -2.85
C ILE A 25 -19.35 22.38 -3.22
N LYS A 26 -20.60 22.21 -3.67
CA LYS A 26 -21.44 23.36 -4.01
C LYS A 26 -21.84 24.18 -2.77
N LEU A 27 -22.01 23.54 -1.62
CA LEU A 27 -22.36 24.20 -0.36
C LEU A 27 -21.14 24.88 0.28
N ASP A 28 -19.98 24.25 0.20
CA ASP A 28 -18.72 24.81 0.64
C ASP A 28 -17.61 24.47 -0.37
N ARG A 29 -17.31 25.44 -1.21
CA ARG A 29 -16.26 25.31 -2.25
C ARG A 29 -14.84 25.46 -1.71
N PHE A 30 -14.69 25.80 -0.44
CA PHE A 30 -13.41 26.00 0.21
C PHE A 30 -13.03 24.85 1.15
N ASP A 31 -13.92 23.88 1.33
CA ASP A 31 -13.60 22.62 2.04
C ASP A 31 -12.87 21.65 1.08
N PRO A 32 -11.58 21.32 1.32
CA PRO A 32 -10.82 20.41 0.47
C PRO A 32 -11.36 18.97 0.51
N GLU A 33 -12.06 18.57 1.57
CA GLU A 33 -12.50 17.19 1.79
C GLU A 33 -13.48 16.70 0.70
N GLY A 34 -14.37 17.58 0.24
CA GLY A 34 -15.28 17.25 -0.85
C GLY A 34 -14.56 16.87 -2.15
N TYR A 35 -13.52 17.62 -2.49
CA TYR A 35 -12.69 17.37 -3.67
C TYR A 35 -11.87 16.08 -3.49
N VAL A 36 -11.19 15.90 -2.37
CA VAL A 36 -10.40 14.66 -2.10
C VAL A 36 -11.29 13.42 -2.25
N ARG A 37 -12.48 13.40 -1.65
CA ARG A 37 -13.37 12.25 -1.71
C ARG A 37 -13.89 11.99 -3.12
N ARG A 38 -14.26 13.04 -3.87
CA ARG A 38 -14.72 12.90 -5.23
C ARG A 38 -13.60 12.46 -6.17
N GLY A 39 -12.44 13.07 -6.07
CA GLY A 39 -11.27 12.75 -6.86
C GLY A 39 -10.82 11.28 -6.69
N ARG A 40 -10.86 10.76 -5.45
CA ARG A 40 -10.60 9.33 -5.21
C ARG A 40 -11.58 8.42 -5.96
N LEU A 41 -12.86 8.78 -6.02
CA LEU A 41 -13.84 8.00 -6.79
C LEU A 41 -13.59 8.09 -8.30
N TYR A 42 -13.18 9.25 -8.79
CA TYR A 42 -12.79 9.41 -10.19
C TYR A 42 -11.53 8.58 -10.51
N ALA A 43 -10.54 8.56 -9.63
CA ALA A 43 -9.35 7.72 -9.77
C ALA A 43 -9.69 6.23 -9.83
N ALA A 44 -10.57 5.75 -8.92
CA ALA A 44 -11.08 4.37 -8.93
C ALA A 44 -11.82 4.01 -10.23
N GLN A 45 -12.45 5.00 -10.89
CA GLN A 45 -13.08 4.85 -12.20
C GLN A 45 -12.11 5.07 -13.37
N LYS A 46 -10.81 5.26 -13.10
CA LYS A 46 -9.77 5.60 -14.08
C LYS A 46 -10.03 6.91 -14.85
N LYS A 47 -10.82 7.78 -14.30
CA LYS A 47 -11.05 9.15 -14.80
C LYS A 47 -9.98 10.08 -14.25
N TYR A 48 -8.74 9.84 -14.67
CA TYR A 48 -7.56 10.48 -14.06
C TYR A 48 -7.56 12.00 -14.19
N ASP A 49 -8.02 12.57 -15.31
CA ASP A 49 -8.06 14.02 -15.50
C ASP A 49 -8.94 14.69 -14.44
N LEU A 50 -10.19 14.20 -14.25
CA LEU A 50 -11.10 14.72 -13.24
C LEU A 50 -10.58 14.50 -11.81
N ALA A 51 -9.92 13.38 -11.58
CA ALA A 51 -9.32 13.09 -10.29
C ALA A 51 -8.15 14.03 -9.99
N MET A 52 -7.32 14.34 -10.98
CA MET A 52 -6.20 15.28 -10.85
C MET A 52 -6.69 16.69 -10.57
N GLU A 53 -7.71 17.20 -11.31
CA GLU A 53 -8.33 18.49 -11.04
C GLU A 53 -8.82 18.62 -9.59
N ASP A 54 -9.45 17.57 -9.07
CA ASP A 54 -9.93 17.55 -7.69
C ASP A 54 -8.78 17.53 -6.67
N MET A 55 -7.70 16.77 -6.92
CA MET A 55 -6.54 16.76 -6.03
C MET A 55 -5.80 18.09 -6.06
N ASP A 56 -5.62 18.67 -7.25
CA ASP A 56 -5.00 19.99 -7.40
C ASP A 56 -5.80 21.04 -6.63
N ARG A 57 -7.13 21.02 -6.76
CA ARG A 57 -7.98 21.95 -6.03
C ARG A 57 -7.92 21.74 -4.51
N ALA A 58 -7.87 20.51 -4.05
CA ALA A 58 -7.71 20.21 -2.61
C ALA A 58 -6.38 20.74 -2.06
N ILE A 59 -5.29 20.61 -2.83
CA ILE A 59 -3.96 21.12 -2.46
C ILE A 59 -3.92 22.64 -2.47
N GLU A 60 -4.57 23.31 -3.43
CA GLU A 60 -4.70 24.77 -3.44
C GLU A 60 -5.42 25.32 -2.20
N LEU A 61 -6.43 24.59 -1.71
CA LEU A 61 -7.22 24.97 -0.54
C LEU A 61 -6.53 24.65 0.78
N ASP A 62 -5.78 23.55 0.81
CA ASP A 62 -5.01 23.09 1.96
C ASP A 62 -3.66 22.54 1.47
N THR A 63 -2.63 23.38 1.55
CA THR A 63 -1.28 23.05 1.09
C THR A 63 -0.59 21.98 1.93
N ALA A 64 -1.15 21.62 3.08
CA ALA A 64 -0.68 20.53 3.94
C ALA A 64 -1.52 19.25 3.78
N ASN A 65 -2.39 19.16 2.77
CA ASN A 65 -3.26 18.02 2.56
C ASN A 65 -2.50 16.79 2.05
N THR A 66 -1.96 16.02 3.00
CA THR A 66 -1.16 14.83 2.71
C THR A 66 -1.93 13.77 1.94
N PHE A 67 -3.25 13.67 2.13
CA PHE A 67 -4.09 12.74 1.38
C PHE A 67 -4.22 13.11 -0.10
N ALA A 68 -4.35 14.40 -0.40
CA ALA A 68 -4.40 14.86 -1.78
C ALA A 68 -3.07 14.60 -2.49
N TYR A 69 -1.94 14.92 -1.86
CA TYR A 69 -0.61 14.61 -2.40
C TYR A 69 -0.43 13.11 -2.62
N PHE A 70 -0.77 12.27 -1.61
CA PHE A 70 -0.60 10.83 -1.73
C PHE A 70 -1.42 10.25 -2.89
N ASN A 71 -2.70 10.61 -3.00
CA ASN A 71 -3.56 10.11 -4.08
C ASN A 71 -3.08 10.62 -5.45
N ARG A 72 -2.62 11.88 -5.54
CA ARG A 72 -2.07 12.43 -6.79
C ARG A 72 -0.77 11.71 -7.17
N ALA A 73 0.09 11.40 -6.21
CA ALA A 73 1.30 10.61 -6.43
C ALA A 73 0.99 9.24 -7.05
N LEU A 74 -0.02 8.53 -6.53
CA LEU A 74 -0.42 7.24 -7.11
C LEU A 74 -0.92 7.38 -8.55
N MET A 75 -1.66 8.44 -8.86
CA MET A 75 -2.11 8.71 -10.23
C MET A 75 -0.94 9.07 -11.16
N TYR A 76 0.05 9.84 -10.70
CA TYR A 76 1.28 10.07 -11.45
C TYR A 76 2.06 8.78 -11.68
N TYR A 77 2.12 7.89 -10.68
CA TYR A 77 2.78 6.59 -10.82
C TYR A 77 2.11 5.72 -11.90
N GLU A 78 0.77 5.66 -11.92
CA GLU A 78 0.02 4.93 -12.97
C GLU A 78 0.26 5.50 -14.39
N GLN A 79 0.65 6.76 -14.48
CA GLN A 79 1.05 7.44 -15.72
C GLN A 79 2.56 7.37 -15.99
N GLU A 80 3.31 6.62 -15.21
CA GLU A 80 4.79 6.49 -15.28
C GLU A 80 5.53 7.84 -15.10
N LYS A 81 4.89 8.84 -14.49
CA LYS A 81 5.46 10.15 -14.16
C LYS A 81 6.19 10.09 -12.83
N TYR A 82 7.31 9.36 -12.81
CA TYR A 82 8.05 9.09 -11.57
C TYR A 82 8.60 10.35 -10.87
N PRO A 83 9.11 11.38 -11.56
CA PRO A 83 9.55 12.62 -10.89
C PRO A 83 8.42 13.31 -10.13
N GLU A 84 7.22 13.41 -10.72
CA GLU A 84 6.05 13.98 -10.09
C GLU A 84 5.56 13.14 -8.92
N THR A 85 5.56 11.81 -9.09
CA THR A 85 5.24 10.85 -8.03
C THR A 85 6.14 11.07 -6.81
N MET A 86 7.45 11.10 -7.02
CA MET A 86 8.43 11.28 -5.95
C MET A 86 8.30 12.64 -5.25
N ARG A 87 8.02 13.70 -6.01
CA ARG A 87 7.79 15.04 -5.46
C ARG A 87 6.60 15.03 -4.49
N ASP A 88 5.48 14.43 -4.89
CA ASP A 88 4.28 14.41 -4.07
C ASP A 88 4.43 13.49 -2.85
N LEU A 89 5.06 12.32 -2.98
CA LEU A 89 5.38 11.47 -1.82
C LEU A 89 6.34 12.17 -0.84
N ASN A 90 7.32 12.94 -1.35
CA ASN A 90 8.19 13.74 -0.50
C ASN A 90 7.42 14.82 0.24
N LYS A 91 6.40 15.45 -0.38
CA LYS A 91 5.51 16.39 0.29
C LYS A 91 4.72 15.73 1.43
N VAL A 92 4.21 14.53 1.22
CA VAL A 92 3.59 13.77 2.32
C VAL A 92 4.56 13.59 3.48
N LEU A 93 5.81 13.15 3.21
CA LEU A 93 6.81 12.89 4.24
C LEU A 93 7.42 14.15 4.87
N GLU A 94 7.28 15.31 4.22
CA GLU A 94 7.62 16.60 4.81
C GLU A 94 6.65 16.97 5.94
N TYR A 95 5.35 16.73 5.75
CA TYR A 95 4.30 16.98 6.75
C TYR A 95 4.12 15.82 7.74
N GLU A 96 4.30 14.58 7.26
CA GLU A 96 4.13 13.35 8.03
C GLU A 96 5.37 12.45 7.91
N PRO A 97 6.49 12.77 8.60
CA PRO A 97 7.74 12.01 8.46
C PRO A 97 7.64 10.53 8.83
N GLY A 98 6.65 10.17 9.66
CA GLY A 98 6.36 8.81 10.11
C GLY A 98 5.29 8.09 9.29
N ASN A 99 4.86 8.62 8.15
CA ASN A 99 3.85 7.95 7.33
C ASN A 99 4.43 6.67 6.69
N ALA A 100 4.21 5.53 7.37
CA ALA A 100 4.79 4.24 6.99
C ALA A 100 4.33 3.78 5.60
N LEU A 101 3.08 4.05 5.22
CA LEU A 101 2.56 3.70 3.90
C LEU A 101 3.26 4.48 2.78
N THR A 102 3.49 5.76 3.01
CA THR A 102 4.21 6.61 2.05
C THR A 102 5.68 6.20 1.92
N LEU A 103 6.36 5.92 3.05
CA LEU A 103 7.71 5.38 3.07
C LEU A 103 7.79 4.06 2.30
N TYR A 104 6.87 3.15 2.56
CA TYR A 104 6.82 1.86 1.85
C TYR A 104 6.67 2.05 0.34
N ASN A 105 5.69 2.84 -0.10
CA ASN A 105 5.45 3.08 -1.53
C ASN A 105 6.64 3.78 -2.19
N ARG A 106 7.25 4.78 -1.52
CA ARG A 106 8.45 5.45 -2.03
C ARG A 106 9.63 4.50 -2.13
N GLY A 107 9.82 3.64 -1.12
CA GLY A 107 10.85 2.59 -1.15
C GLY A 107 10.69 1.62 -2.32
N LEU A 108 9.45 1.22 -2.65
CA LEU A 108 9.20 0.37 -3.82
C LEU A 108 9.52 1.08 -5.14
N ILE A 109 9.21 2.38 -5.25
CA ILE A 109 9.53 3.18 -6.43
C ILE A 109 11.05 3.35 -6.56
N HIS A 110 11.75 3.64 -5.46
CA HIS A 110 13.22 3.68 -5.44
C HIS A 110 13.81 2.35 -5.94
N ALA A 111 13.30 1.21 -5.45
CA ALA A 111 13.76 -0.11 -5.91
C ALA A 111 13.50 -0.34 -7.41
N GLN A 112 12.32 0.07 -7.90
CA GLN A 112 11.98 -0.02 -9.33
C GLN A 112 12.90 0.83 -10.20
N LEU A 113 13.34 1.98 -9.70
CA LEU A 113 14.27 2.89 -10.38
C LEU A 113 15.75 2.50 -10.19
N GLY A 114 16.03 1.41 -9.46
CA GLY A 114 17.39 0.95 -9.18
C GLY A 114 18.12 1.72 -8.09
N ALA A 115 17.44 2.64 -7.39
CA ALA A 115 17.98 3.37 -6.23
C ALA A 115 17.85 2.51 -4.96
N TYR A 116 18.60 1.41 -4.92
CA TYR A 116 18.43 0.37 -3.90
C TYR A 116 18.77 0.84 -2.48
N GLU A 117 19.76 1.71 -2.32
CA GLU A 117 20.15 2.27 -1.03
C GLU A 117 19.03 3.13 -0.43
N ASP A 118 18.40 3.98 -1.25
CA ASP A 118 17.26 4.80 -0.82
C ASP A 118 16.04 3.93 -0.50
N ALA A 119 15.83 2.86 -1.29
CA ALA A 119 14.77 1.90 -1.05
C ALA A 119 14.95 1.17 0.29
N LEU A 120 16.18 0.72 0.61
CA LEU A 120 16.49 0.10 1.90
C LEU A 120 16.25 1.07 3.05
N GLN A 121 16.68 2.33 2.92
CA GLN A 121 16.48 3.35 3.94
C GLN A 121 15.00 3.58 4.27
N ASP A 122 14.16 3.66 3.23
CA ASP A 122 12.72 3.83 3.42
C ASP A 122 12.08 2.59 4.07
N LEU A 123 12.44 1.38 3.62
CA LEU A 123 11.89 0.14 4.21
C LEU A 123 12.40 -0.10 5.64
N ASP A 124 13.63 0.29 5.97
CA ASP A 124 14.14 0.29 7.34
C ASP A 124 13.31 1.19 8.25
N ARG A 125 12.95 2.39 7.78
CA ARG A 125 12.06 3.30 8.51
C ARG A 125 10.67 2.68 8.70
N VAL A 126 10.11 2.02 7.67
CA VAL A 126 8.85 1.28 7.81
C VAL A 126 8.94 0.23 8.92
N LEU A 127 10.01 -0.56 8.94
CA LEU A 127 10.20 -1.62 9.92
C LEU A 127 10.51 -1.10 11.34
N ASN A 128 11.10 0.10 11.45
CA ASN A 128 11.24 0.77 12.75
C ASN A 128 9.89 1.26 13.31
N ILE A 129 8.97 1.70 12.43
CA ILE A 129 7.62 2.12 12.83
C ILE A 129 6.74 0.90 13.11
N ASN A 130 6.77 -0.09 12.23
CA ASN A 130 6.00 -1.32 12.35
C ASN A 130 6.89 -2.56 12.14
N PRO A 131 7.47 -3.11 13.21
CA PRO A 131 8.29 -4.34 13.14
C PRO A 131 7.52 -5.59 12.69
N GLY A 132 6.19 -5.54 12.65
CA GLY A 132 5.33 -6.62 12.17
C GLY A 132 5.00 -6.54 10.68
N ASN A 133 5.58 -5.60 9.93
CA ASN A 133 5.23 -5.42 8.52
C ASN A 133 5.85 -6.50 7.63
N VAL A 134 5.06 -7.52 7.31
CA VAL A 134 5.45 -8.69 6.50
C VAL A 134 5.93 -8.28 5.11
N LEU A 135 5.25 -7.34 4.47
CA LEU A 135 5.57 -6.89 3.10
C LEU A 135 6.87 -6.10 3.06
N ALA A 136 7.18 -5.32 4.09
CA ALA A 136 8.43 -4.58 4.16
C ALA A 136 9.63 -5.54 4.24
N TYR A 137 9.58 -6.57 5.08
CA TYR A 137 10.60 -7.63 5.10
C TYR A 137 10.73 -8.31 3.74
N PHE A 138 9.61 -8.74 3.16
CA PHE A 138 9.62 -9.45 1.87
C PHE A 138 10.24 -8.62 0.75
N ASN A 139 9.90 -7.33 0.65
CA ASN A 139 10.42 -6.46 -0.40
C ASN A 139 11.86 -6.03 -0.11
N ARG A 140 12.26 -5.79 1.16
CA ARG A 140 13.64 -5.52 1.53
C ARG A 140 14.54 -6.72 1.22
N ALA A 141 14.07 -7.95 1.49
CA ALA A 141 14.76 -9.18 1.09
C ALA A 141 14.99 -9.23 -0.42
N SER A 142 13.99 -8.84 -1.22
CA SER A 142 14.13 -8.81 -2.68
C SER A 142 15.19 -7.81 -3.15
N ILE A 143 15.28 -6.65 -2.50
CA ILE A 143 16.33 -5.65 -2.76
C ILE A 143 17.72 -6.19 -2.37
N PHE A 144 17.83 -6.88 -1.23
CA PHE A 144 19.08 -7.54 -0.84
C PHE A 144 19.53 -8.60 -1.86
N VAL A 145 18.59 -9.27 -2.54
CA VAL A 145 18.92 -10.20 -3.65
C VAL A 145 19.54 -9.45 -4.81
N GLU A 146 18.97 -8.32 -5.24
CA GLU A 146 19.52 -7.48 -6.31
C GLU A 146 20.94 -6.98 -5.98
N LEU A 147 21.17 -6.62 -4.71
CA LEU A 147 22.47 -6.21 -4.19
C LEU A 147 23.43 -7.39 -3.91
N LYS A 148 23.03 -8.63 -4.22
CA LYS A 148 23.77 -9.87 -3.91
C LYS A 148 24.10 -10.07 -2.44
N GLN A 149 23.38 -9.41 -1.54
CA GLN A 149 23.47 -9.57 -0.10
C GLN A 149 22.59 -10.74 0.36
N PHE A 150 22.92 -11.94 -0.12
CA PHE A 150 22.07 -13.12 -0.01
C PHE A 150 21.75 -13.55 1.43
N GLN A 151 22.69 -13.33 2.37
CA GLN A 151 22.45 -13.70 3.76
C GLN A 151 21.39 -12.79 4.37
N ASN A 152 21.46 -11.47 4.15
CA ASN A 152 20.45 -10.50 4.61
C ASN A 152 19.07 -10.82 4.00
N ALA A 153 19.05 -11.20 2.71
CA ALA A 153 17.81 -11.61 2.05
C ALA A 153 17.17 -12.85 2.71
N VAL A 154 17.96 -13.86 3.12
CA VAL A 154 17.45 -15.04 3.82
C VAL A 154 16.85 -14.64 5.16
N GLU A 155 17.52 -13.79 5.93
CA GLU A 155 17.07 -13.33 7.25
C GLU A 155 15.73 -12.59 7.16
N ASP A 156 15.57 -11.71 6.18
CA ASP A 156 14.33 -10.99 5.97
C ASP A 156 13.18 -11.88 5.47
N TYR A 157 13.48 -12.83 4.56
CA TYR A 157 12.47 -13.83 4.19
C TYR A 157 12.09 -14.73 5.39
N ASP A 158 13.04 -15.07 6.26
CA ASP A 158 12.75 -15.82 7.48
C ASP A 158 11.82 -15.00 8.40
N LYS A 159 12.04 -13.69 8.54
CA LYS A 159 11.15 -12.81 9.31
C LYS A 159 9.75 -12.71 8.71
N ALA A 160 9.65 -12.54 7.39
CA ALA A 160 8.35 -12.53 6.71
C ALA A 160 7.57 -13.85 6.91
N ILE A 161 8.26 -15.00 6.90
CA ILE A 161 7.69 -16.32 7.15
C ILE A 161 7.32 -16.52 8.62
N GLU A 162 8.14 -16.05 9.56
CA GLU A 162 7.84 -16.07 10.99
C GLU A 162 6.54 -15.32 11.30
N LEU A 163 6.40 -14.11 10.73
CA LEU A 163 5.21 -13.28 10.91
C LEU A 163 3.98 -13.85 10.20
N TYR A 164 4.17 -14.45 9.03
CA TYR A 164 3.09 -15.08 8.28
C TYR A 164 3.51 -16.44 7.71
N PRO A 165 3.27 -17.54 8.46
CA PRO A 165 3.72 -18.88 8.09
C PRO A 165 3.15 -19.46 6.80
N ASP A 166 2.10 -18.86 6.23
CA ASP A 166 1.49 -19.28 4.97
C ASP A 166 2.00 -18.49 3.74
N PHE A 167 3.03 -17.63 3.92
CA PHE A 167 3.57 -16.83 2.82
C PHE A 167 4.38 -17.67 1.83
N ALA A 168 3.69 -18.40 0.97
CA ALA A 168 4.29 -19.34 0.03
C ALA A 168 5.36 -18.70 -0.86
N LYS A 169 5.16 -17.45 -1.31
CA LYS A 169 6.12 -16.73 -2.16
C LYS A 169 7.42 -16.40 -1.43
N ALA A 170 7.35 -16.10 -0.13
CA ALA A 170 8.55 -15.89 0.68
C ALA A 170 9.37 -17.19 0.80
N TYR A 171 8.73 -18.34 0.99
CA TYR A 171 9.42 -19.65 0.95
C TYR A 171 10.09 -19.92 -0.41
N MET A 172 9.41 -19.62 -1.52
CA MET A 172 9.96 -19.79 -2.87
C MET A 172 11.21 -18.93 -3.08
N ASN A 173 11.11 -17.63 -2.76
CA ASN A 173 12.22 -16.70 -2.92
C ASN A 173 13.39 -17.07 -1.99
N ARG A 174 13.12 -17.42 -0.73
CA ARG A 174 14.14 -17.92 0.19
C ARG A 174 14.82 -19.18 -0.33
N SER A 175 14.09 -20.11 -0.92
CA SER A 175 14.66 -21.31 -1.56
C SER A 175 15.63 -20.93 -2.68
N TYR A 176 15.23 -20.01 -3.54
CA TYR A 176 16.08 -19.51 -4.61
C TYR A 176 17.39 -18.93 -4.05
N VAL A 177 17.30 -18.06 -3.04
CA VAL A 177 18.49 -17.44 -2.42
C VAL A 177 19.38 -18.48 -1.73
N LYS A 178 18.78 -19.48 -1.05
CA LYS A 178 19.55 -20.57 -0.45
C LYS A 178 20.31 -21.42 -1.49
N ASN A 179 19.74 -21.59 -2.69
CA ASN A 179 20.47 -22.21 -3.80
C ASN A 179 21.68 -21.38 -4.25
N LEU A 180 21.51 -20.04 -4.35
CA LEU A 180 22.63 -19.14 -4.69
C LEU A 180 23.76 -19.19 -3.65
N LEU A 181 23.44 -19.50 -2.39
CA LEU A 181 24.39 -19.70 -1.30
C LEU A 181 24.98 -21.12 -1.24
N GLY A 182 24.62 -22.01 -2.20
CA GLY A 182 25.07 -23.42 -2.20
C GLY A 182 24.38 -24.30 -1.16
N ARG A 183 23.36 -23.79 -0.44
CA ARG A 183 22.62 -24.52 0.61
C ARG A 183 21.49 -25.36 0.01
N ASN A 184 21.82 -26.24 -0.94
CA ASN A 184 20.85 -26.94 -1.80
C ASN A 184 19.83 -27.80 -1.03
N LYS A 185 20.26 -28.46 0.07
CA LYS A 185 19.32 -29.27 0.89
C LYS A 185 18.26 -28.42 1.56
N GLU A 186 18.67 -27.27 2.12
CA GLU A 186 17.74 -26.33 2.77
C GLU A 186 16.83 -25.64 1.74
N ALA A 187 17.37 -25.30 0.58
CA ALA A 187 16.61 -24.73 -0.52
C ALA A 187 15.49 -25.68 -0.97
N ARG A 188 15.79 -26.97 -1.18
CA ARG A 188 14.80 -27.97 -1.55
C ARG A 188 13.71 -28.10 -0.50
N LYS A 189 14.09 -28.19 0.79
CA LYS A 189 13.12 -28.23 1.89
C LYS A 189 12.19 -27.02 1.92
N ALA A 190 12.73 -25.81 1.72
CA ALA A 190 11.93 -24.57 1.65
C ALA A 190 10.95 -24.59 0.46
N TYR A 191 11.40 -25.07 -0.70
CA TYR A 191 10.57 -25.20 -1.88
C TYR A 191 9.43 -26.19 -1.68
N ASP A 192 9.69 -27.35 -1.09
CA ASP A 192 8.67 -28.36 -0.80
C ASP A 192 7.60 -27.83 0.16
N ILE A 193 8.00 -26.99 1.14
CA ILE A 193 7.05 -26.28 2.01
C ILE A 193 6.19 -25.32 1.21
N ALA A 194 6.79 -24.52 0.34
CA ALA A 194 6.07 -23.57 -0.51
C ALA A 194 5.00 -24.27 -1.37
N GLN A 195 5.38 -25.39 -2.01
CA GLN A 195 4.45 -26.17 -2.85
C GLN A 195 3.26 -26.71 -2.05
N ARG A 196 3.49 -27.21 -0.84
CA ARG A 196 2.41 -27.66 0.05
C ARG A 196 1.46 -26.52 0.42
N LYS A 197 2.01 -25.33 0.80
CA LYS A 197 1.20 -24.14 1.12
C LYS A 197 0.33 -23.69 -0.05
N VAL A 198 0.88 -23.71 -1.27
CA VAL A 198 0.12 -23.41 -2.49
C VAL A 198 -0.99 -24.42 -2.72
N ALA A 199 -0.70 -25.71 -2.56
CA ALA A 199 -1.69 -26.78 -2.74
C ALA A 199 -2.82 -26.67 -1.70
N GLU A 200 -2.49 -26.43 -0.42
CA GLU A 200 -3.47 -26.22 0.64
C GLU A 200 -4.37 -25.01 0.38
N TYR A 201 -3.79 -23.88 -0.09
CA TYR A 201 -4.54 -22.68 -0.44
C TYR A 201 -5.54 -22.95 -1.57
N ARG A 202 -5.06 -23.61 -2.65
CA ARG A 202 -5.91 -23.97 -3.80
C ARG A 202 -7.03 -24.95 -3.43
N ALA A 203 -6.74 -25.92 -2.55
CA ALA A 203 -7.73 -26.90 -2.10
C ALA A 203 -8.86 -26.28 -1.25
N LYS A 204 -8.58 -25.20 -0.52
CA LYS A 204 -9.56 -24.54 0.33
C LYS A 204 -10.59 -23.71 -0.44
N ASN A 205 -10.42 -23.48 -1.76
CA ASN A 205 -11.26 -22.59 -2.58
C ASN A 205 -11.51 -21.20 -1.94
N VAL A 206 -10.61 -20.74 -1.09
CA VAL A 206 -10.76 -19.51 -0.35
C VAL A 206 -10.29 -18.34 -1.20
N THR A 207 -11.20 -17.47 -1.57
CA THR A 207 -10.88 -16.14 -2.13
C THR A 207 -10.61 -15.15 -0.98
N ASP A 208 -9.66 -15.47 -0.11
CA ASP A 208 -9.23 -14.53 0.92
C ASP A 208 -8.30 -13.50 0.28
N ALA A 209 -8.83 -12.30 0.05
CA ALA A 209 -8.07 -11.19 -0.53
C ALA A 209 -6.84 -10.83 0.31
N GLY A 210 -6.85 -11.11 1.61
CA GLY A 210 -5.73 -10.88 2.55
C GLY A 210 -4.70 -12.02 2.62
N SER A 211 -4.89 -13.15 1.93
CA SER A 211 -4.00 -14.31 2.07
C SER A 211 -2.68 -14.13 1.32
N PHE A 212 -1.56 -14.28 2.03
CA PHE A 212 -0.21 -14.36 1.46
C PHE A 212 0.10 -15.75 0.84
N ALA A 213 -0.81 -16.70 0.93
CA ALA A 213 -0.68 -18.00 0.25
C ALA A 213 -0.97 -17.90 -1.25
N ASP A 214 -1.60 -16.80 -1.70
CA ASP A 214 -1.85 -16.53 -3.12
C ASP A 214 -0.58 -16.06 -3.83
N THR A 215 0.06 -16.97 -4.54
CA THR A 215 1.29 -16.68 -5.30
C THR A 215 1.07 -15.88 -6.58
N THR A 216 -0.18 -15.64 -6.98
CA THR A 216 -0.49 -14.83 -8.18
C THR A 216 -0.40 -13.32 -7.89
N LYS A 217 -0.47 -12.92 -6.63
CA LYS A 217 -0.39 -11.51 -6.22
C LYS A 217 1.01 -10.93 -6.43
N LYS A 218 1.04 -9.66 -6.83
CA LYS A 218 2.28 -8.85 -6.86
C LYS A 218 2.45 -8.18 -5.51
N TYR A 219 3.29 -8.74 -4.65
CA TYR A 219 3.57 -8.17 -3.32
C TYR A 219 4.53 -6.98 -3.35
N SER A 220 5.04 -6.61 -4.52
CA SER A 220 5.87 -5.43 -4.77
C SER A 220 5.10 -4.29 -5.45
N SER A 221 3.77 -4.36 -5.50
CA SER A 221 2.93 -3.28 -6.03
C SER A 221 2.72 -2.19 -4.98
N LEU A 222 2.53 -0.95 -5.44
CA LEU A 222 2.15 0.14 -4.56
C LEU A 222 0.82 -0.15 -3.86
N ILE A 223 0.69 0.33 -2.63
CA ILE A 223 -0.49 0.14 -1.80
C ILE A 223 -1.23 1.47 -1.72
N SER A 224 -2.50 1.46 -2.10
CA SER A 224 -3.39 2.60 -1.90
C SER A 224 -3.88 2.66 -0.44
N LEU A 225 -4.36 3.83 -0.03
CA LEU A 225 -4.95 4.03 1.30
C LEU A 225 -6.17 3.13 1.58
N ASP A 226 -6.84 2.66 0.53
CA ASP A 226 -8.01 1.79 0.64
C ASP A 226 -7.67 0.30 0.63
N ALA A 227 -6.41 -0.05 0.36
CA ALA A 227 -6.01 -1.44 0.30
C ALA A 227 -6.16 -2.12 1.67
N GLU A 228 -6.65 -3.36 1.65
CA GLU A 228 -6.82 -4.15 2.87
C GLU A 228 -5.50 -4.32 3.64
N PHE A 229 -4.39 -4.46 2.93
CA PHE A 229 -3.06 -4.52 3.52
C PHE A 229 -2.63 -3.22 4.20
N ALA A 230 -3.05 -2.06 3.70
CA ALA A 230 -2.73 -0.78 4.32
C ALA A 230 -3.31 -0.70 5.74
N LYS A 231 -4.52 -1.20 5.94
CA LYS A 231 -5.21 -1.21 7.24
C LYS A 231 -4.59 -2.16 8.24
N LYS A 232 -4.04 -3.28 7.77
CA LYS A 232 -3.53 -4.36 8.62
C LYS A 232 -2.04 -4.22 8.92
N ASP A 233 -1.24 -3.88 7.92
CA ASP A 233 0.21 -3.98 8.00
C ASP A 233 0.90 -2.64 8.26
N PHE A 234 0.23 -1.51 8.00
CA PHE A 234 0.84 -0.19 8.18
C PHE A 234 0.41 0.53 9.45
N ASN A 235 -0.45 -0.07 10.28
CA ASN A 235 -0.86 0.38 11.63
C ASN A 235 -0.72 1.92 11.83
N ASP A 236 -1.12 2.68 10.82
CA ASP A 236 -1.01 4.12 10.79
C ASP A 236 -2.19 4.68 11.60
N GLU A 237 -1.91 5.37 12.70
CA GLU A 237 -2.93 5.97 13.57
C GLU A 237 -3.89 6.87 12.79
N LEU A 238 -3.41 7.56 11.76
CA LEU A 238 -4.24 8.40 10.89
C LEU A 238 -5.25 7.57 10.08
N LEU A 239 -4.85 6.40 9.58
CA LEU A 239 -5.77 5.48 8.89
C LEU A 239 -6.78 4.89 9.85
N GLN A 240 -6.37 4.54 11.08
CA GLN A 240 -7.26 4.00 12.11
C GLN A 240 -8.24 5.05 12.63
N HIS A 241 -7.83 6.29 12.87
CA HIS A 241 -8.71 7.35 13.36
C HIS A 241 -9.79 7.73 12.34
N ARG A 242 -9.51 7.72 11.04
CA ARG A 242 -10.55 7.97 10.02
C ARG A 242 -11.59 6.85 9.91
N ASP A 243 -11.19 5.59 10.03
CA ASP A 243 -12.16 4.46 10.06
C ASP A 243 -13.00 4.47 11.34
N ILE A 244 -12.41 4.86 12.48
CA ILE A 244 -13.13 4.99 13.76
C ILE A 244 -14.12 6.16 13.71
N ASP A 245 -13.75 7.30 13.14
CA ASP A 245 -14.63 8.47 13.04
C ASP A 245 -15.85 8.18 12.14
N ILE A 246 -15.68 7.39 11.08
CA ILE A 246 -16.77 6.90 10.23
C ILE A 246 -17.68 5.93 11.00
N ARG A 247 -17.12 5.01 11.80
CA ARG A 247 -17.91 4.05 12.61
C ARG A 247 -18.64 4.70 13.76
N LEU A 248 -17.99 5.59 14.51
CA LEU A 248 -18.61 6.26 15.65
C LEU A 248 -19.75 7.19 15.22
N ARG A 249 -19.62 7.90 14.11
CA ARG A 249 -20.67 8.77 13.57
C ARG A 249 -21.87 8.01 12.98
N SER A 250 -21.72 6.73 12.64
CA SER A 250 -22.83 5.87 12.21
C SER A 250 -23.63 5.27 13.37
N LEU A 251 -23.08 5.25 14.59
CA LEU A 251 -23.74 4.71 15.78
C LEU A 251 -24.57 5.75 16.56
N TYR A 252 -24.45 7.05 16.22
CA TYR A 252 -25.17 8.16 16.86
C TYR A 252 -26.25 8.79 15.95
N LYS A 253 -26.91 7.96 15.13
CA LYS A 253 -28.14 8.37 14.41
C LYS A 253 -29.30 7.44 14.74
#